data_a59032ed34fa5f536e5417a265b3abe3
#
_entry.id   a59032ed34fa5f536e5417a265b3abe3
#
_cell.length_a   1.000
_cell.length_b   1.000
_cell.length_c   1.000
_cell.angle_alpha   90.00
_cell.angle_beta   90.00
_cell.angle_gamma   90.00
#
_symmetry.space_group_name_H-M   'P 1'
#
loop_
_entity.id
_entity.type
_entity.pdbx_description
1 polymer ?
#
loop_
_entity_poly.entity_id
_entity_poly.type
_entity_poly.pdbx_seq_one_letter_code
_entity_poly.pdbx_strand_id
1 'polypeptide(L)'
;MLATLGVPFDPEAVAFALGSAVELGQRLIVANFVERAPLPLSAMLGYEDLPDPPELARSIAEPARLAHSLGVSVTRLRVKSFHPIPAMLEVVAEQDAGLFVFGPDRSRIMRLRYRRAVRAIRSTVTALVWVAD
;
A
#
# COMPACT_ATOMS: atom_id res chain seq x y z
N MET A 1 5.63 7.67 0.45
CA MET A 1 4.70 6.67 -0.11
C MET A 1 4.12 5.82 1.01
N LEU A 2 2.82 5.64 1.03
CA LEU A 2 2.09 4.78 1.98
C LEU A 2 1.56 3.55 1.22
N ALA A 3 1.85 2.35 1.70
CA ALA A 3 1.49 1.12 0.99
C ALA A 3 0.84 0.06 1.90
N THR A 4 -0.05 -0.73 1.30
CA THR A 4 -0.67 -1.91 1.91
C THR A 4 -0.73 -3.08 0.92
N LEU A 5 -1.03 -4.26 1.41
CA LEU A 5 -1.12 -5.51 0.65
C LEU A 5 -2.54 -6.08 0.63
N GLY A 6 -3.46 -5.38 -0.01
CA GLY A 6 -4.83 -5.85 -0.19
C GLY A 6 -5.70 -5.84 1.07
N VAL A 7 -5.26 -5.14 2.11
CA VAL A 7 -6.00 -4.99 3.38
C VAL A 7 -6.10 -3.50 3.73
N PRO A 8 -7.01 -3.10 4.64
CA PRO A 8 -7.08 -1.72 5.10
C PRO A 8 -5.76 -1.22 5.67
N PHE A 9 -5.61 0.10 5.71
CA PHE A 9 -4.45 0.73 6.34
C PHE A 9 -4.59 0.78 7.87
N ASP A 10 -3.46 0.63 8.53
CA ASP A 10 -3.34 0.90 9.96
C ASP A 10 -3.48 2.41 10.21
N PRO A 11 -4.31 2.84 11.19
CA PRO A 11 -4.51 4.26 11.46
C PRO A 11 -3.23 5.02 11.85
N GLU A 12 -2.31 4.40 12.57
CA GLU A 12 -1.03 5.04 12.93
C GLU A 12 -0.15 5.26 11.71
N ALA A 13 -0.13 4.29 10.78
CA ALA A 13 0.60 4.42 9.53
C ALA A 13 0.05 5.57 8.69
N VAL A 14 -1.28 5.69 8.61
CA VAL A 14 -1.94 6.79 7.90
C VAL A 14 -1.58 8.12 8.52
N ALA A 15 -1.71 8.26 9.83
CA ALA A 15 -1.38 9.50 10.55
C ALA A 15 0.07 9.90 10.34
N PHE A 16 1.00 8.96 10.42
CA PHE A 16 2.42 9.21 10.20
C PHE A 16 2.71 9.68 8.75
N ALA A 17 2.16 8.97 7.76
CA ALA A 17 2.36 9.31 6.36
C ALA A 17 1.77 10.68 6.01
N LEU A 18 0.56 10.99 6.47
CA LEU A 18 -0.09 12.28 6.26
C LEU A 18 0.67 13.41 6.95
N GLY A 19 1.04 13.23 8.22
CA GLY A 19 1.81 14.21 8.97
C GLY A 19 3.14 14.53 8.29
N SER A 20 3.85 13.50 7.83
CA SER A 20 5.12 13.66 7.10
C SER A 20 4.93 14.41 5.78
N ALA A 21 3.88 14.10 5.02
CA ALA A 21 3.59 14.78 3.75
C ALA A 21 3.28 16.27 3.97
N VAL A 22 2.50 16.59 5.01
CA VAL A 22 2.18 17.97 5.37
C VAL A 22 3.43 18.75 5.81
N GLU A 23 4.21 18.17 6.73
CA GLU A 23 5.42 18.83 7.25
C GLU A 23 6.47 19.07 6.16
N LEU A 24 6.65 18.11 5.26
CA LEU A 24 7.65 18.21 4.19
C LEU A 24 7.13 18.93 2.94
N GLY A 25 5.84 19.24 2.89
CA GLY A 25 5.23 19.87 1.72
C GLY A 25 5.34 19.00 0.46
N GLN A 26 5.33 17.68 0.61
CA GLN A 26 5.52 16.73 -0.48
C GLN A 26 4.24 16.00 -0.88
N ARG A 27 4.22 15.54 -2.13
CA ARG A 27 3.15 14.67 -2.64
C ARG A 27 3.13 13.35 -1.88
N LEU A 28 1.94 12.86 -1.59
CA LEU A 28 1.72 11.53 -1.04
C LEU A 28 1.29 10.56 -2.14
N ILE A 29 1.94 9.40 -2.18
CA ILE A 29 1.51 8.27 -3.00
C ILE A 29 0.89 7.23 -2.07
N VAL A 30 -0.37 6.90 -2.33
CA VAL A 30 -1.12 5.88 -1.58
C VAL A 30 -1.30 4.67 -2.49
N ALA A 31 -0.69 3.55 -2.13
CA ALA A 31 -0.62 2.37 -2.99
C ALA A 31 -1.20 1.12 -2.31
N ASN A 32 -2.01 0.39 -3.06
CA ASN A 32 -2.51 -0.93 -2.65
C ASN A 32 -2.01 -1.99 -3.63
N PHE A 33 -1.31 -2.98 -3.12
CA PHE A 33 -0.78 -4.09 -3.91
C PHE A 33 -1.63 -5.33 -3.65
N VAL A 34 -2.34 -5.76 -4.68
CA VAL A 34 -3.32 -6.84 -4.61
C VAL A 34 -2.78 -8.09 -5.28
N GLU A 35 -2.90 -9.23 -4.63
CA GLU A 35 -2.51 -10.49 -5.22
C GLU A 35 -3.50 -10.89 -6.31
N ARG A 36 -2.97 -11.19 -7.50
CA ARG A 36 -3.74 -11.77 -8.59
C ARG A 36 -3.87 -13.26 -8.34
N ALA A 37 -5.10 -13.78 -8.39
CA ALA A 37 -5.32 -15.21 -8.25
C ALA A 37 -4.63 -15.99 -9.37
N PRO A 38 -3.99 -17.16 -9.07
CA PRO A 38 -3.32 -17.93 -10.10
C PRO A 38 -4.31 -18.45 -11.13
N LEU A 39 -3.92 -18.36 -12.41
CA LEU A 39 -4.61 -18.99 -13.54
C LEU A 39 -4.69 -20.51 -13.29
N PRO A 40 -5.73 -21.24 -13.77
CA PRO A 40 -6.71 -20.81 -14.79
C PRO A 40 -8.09 -20.40 -14.26
N LEU A 41 -8.36 -20.51 -12.95
CA LEU A 41 -9.72 -20.37 -12.43
C LEU A 41 -10.27 -18.95 -12.57
N SER A 42 -9.44 -17.92 -12.30
CA SER A 42 -9.85 -16.53 -12.40
C SER A 42 -10.16 -16.11 -13.82
N ALA A 43 -9.35 -16.58 -14.79
CA ALA A 43 -9.57 -16.32 -16.21
C ALA A 43 -10.82 -17.03 -16.76
N MET A 44 -11.07 -18.26 -16.32
CA MET A 44 -12.24 -19.03 -16.73
C MET A 44 -13.55 -18.46 -16.18
N LEU A 45 -13.52 -17.81 -15.03
CA LEU A 45 -14.69 -17.26 -14.35
C LEU A 45 -14.87 -15.76 -14.56
N GLY A 46 -13.94 -15.10 -15.27
CA GLY A 46 -14.00 -13.66 -15.52
C GLY A 46 -13.75 -12.80 -14.28
N TYR A 47 -13.12 -13.35 -13.25
CA TYR A 47 -12.87 -12.65 -11.99
C TYR A 47 -11.60 -11.81 -11.94
N GLU A 48 -10.84 -11.73 -13.03
CA GLU A 48 -9.55 -11.01 -13.05
C GLU A 48 -9.65 -9.53 -12.69
N ASP A 49 -10.80 -8.91 -12.97
CA ASP A 49 -11.02 -7.48 -12.78
C ASP A 49 -12.10 -7.17 -11.75
N LEU A 50 -12.40 -8.10 -10.83
CA LEU A 50 -13.34 -7.80 -9.78
C LEU A 50 -12.83 -6.65 -8.91
N PRO A 51 -13.66 -5.61 -8.69
CA PRO A 51 -13.30 -4.55 -7.77
C PRO A 51 -13.21 -5.08 -6.33
N ASP A 52 -12.50 -4.35 -5.48
CA ASP A 52 -12.50 -4.63 -4.05
C ASP A 52 -13.93 -4.57 -3.48
N PRO A 53 -14.25 -5.34 -2.44
CA PRO A 53 -15.52 -5.17 -1.73
C PRO A 53 -15.72 -3.71 -1.30
N PRO A 54 -16.97 -3.18 -1.31
CA PRO A 54 -17.22 -1.76 -1.06
C PRO A 54 -16.62 -1.23 0.24
N GLU A 55 -16.61 -2.03 1.30
CA GLU A 55 -16.02 -1.64 2.59
C GLU A 55 -14.50 -1.51 2.52
N LEU A 56 -13.85 -2.46 1.88
CA LEU A 56 -12.40 -2.44 1.65
C LEU A 56 -12.01 -1.29 0.74
N ALA A 57 -12.74 -1.07 -0.34
CA ALA A 57 -12.51 0.03 -1.26
C ALA A 57 -12.58 1.39 -0.56
N ARG A 58 -13.58 1.59 0.30
CA ARG A 58 -13.71 2.82 1.10
C ARG A 58 -12.55 3.00 2.07
N SER A 59 -12.19 1.96 2.80
CA SER A 59 -11.10 1.98 3.76
C SER A 59 -9.75 2.31 3.10
N ILE A 60 -9.48 1.75 1.93
CA ILE A 60 -8.26 2.01 1.17
C ILE A 60 -8.25 3.41 0.56
N ALA A 61 -9.43 3.95 0.21
CA ALA A 61 -9.55 5.30 -0.33
C ALA A 61 -9.41 6.40 0.74
N GLU A 62 -9.63 6.09 2.00
CA GLU A 62 -9.69 7.06 3.10
C GLU A 62 -8.40 7.89 3.25
N PRO A 63 -7.19 7.30 3.22
CA PRO A 63 -5.96 8.10 3.34
C PRO A 63 -5.82 9.14 2.24
N ALA A 64 -6.18 8.81 1.00
CA ALA A 64 -6.14 9.76 -0.12
C ALA A 64 -7.15 10.89 0.05
N ARG A 65 -8.35 10.58 0.54
CA ARG A 65 -9.38 11.56 0.85
C ARG A 65 -8.94 12.52 1.94
N LEU A 66 -8.35 12.02 3.01
CA LEU A 66 -7.80 12.83 4.10
C LEU A 66 -6.65 13.72 3.62
N ALA A 67 -5.74 13.19 2.81
CA ALA A 67 -4.65 13.95 2.23
C ALA A 67 -5.18 15.12 1.40
N HIS A 68 -6.16 14.88 0.55
CA HIS A 68 -6.80 15.92 -0.26
C HIS A 68 -7.42 17.01 0.62
N SER A 69 -8.11 16.64 1.70
CA SER A 69 -8.72 17.59 2.64
C SER A 69 -7.70 18.47 3.37
N LEU A 70 -6.47 17.99 3.51
CA LEU A 70 -5.35 18.72 4.12
C LEU A 70 -4.54 19.52 3.10
N GLY A 71 -4.96 19.56 1.84
CA GLY A 71 -4.24 20.27 0.78
C GLY A 71 -3.00 19.54 0.28
N VAL A 72 -2.84 18.26 0.60
CA VAL A 72 -1.73 17.44 0.13
C VAL A 72 -2.07 16.87 -1.25
N SER A 73 -1.16 17.07 -2.22
CA SER A 73 -1.27 16.42 -3.53
C SER A 73 -1.10 14.90 -3.36
N VAL A 74 -2.06 14.14 -3.86
CA VAL A 74 -2.09 12.68 -3.67
C VAL A 74 -2.24 11.95 -4.99
N THR A 75 -1.49 10.87 -5.15
CA THR A 75 -1.62 9.91 -6.24
C THR A 75 -2.02 8.56 -5.65
N ARG A 76 -3.04 7.94 -6.23
CA ARG A 76 -3.51 6.61 -5.83
C ARG A 76 -3.04 5.58 -6.83
N LEU A 77 -2.46 4.49 -6.34
CA LEU A 77 -2.04 3.35 -7.16
C LEU A 77 -2.72 2.07 -6.66
N ARG A 78 -3.25 1.29 -7.57
CA ARG A 78 -3.72 -0.06 -7.32
C ARG A 78 -3.01 -0.99 -8.29
N VAL A 79 -2.17 -1.86 -7.76
CA VAL A 79 -1.33 -2.76 -8.54
C VAL A 79 -1.74 -4.19 -8.28
N LYS A 80 -2.18 -4.89 -9.31
CA LYS A 80 -2.42 -6.33 -9.27
C LYS A 80 -1.17 -7.07 -9.73
N SER A 81 -0.72 -8.05 -8.95
CA SER A 81 0.44 -8.86 -9.29
C SER A 81 0.31 -10.27 -8.73
N PHE A 82 0.89 -11.25 -9.42
CA PHE A 82 1.07 -12.59 -8.87
C PHE A 82 2.05 -12.59 -7.69
N HIS A 83 2.91 -11.59 -7.62
CA HIS A 83 3.93 -11.42 -6.58
C HIS A 83 3.87 -9.98 -6.03
N PRO A 84 2.90 -9.67 -5.15
CA PRO A 84 2.67 -8.30 -4.70
C PRO A 84 3.86 -7.69 -3.94
N ILE A 85 4.61 -8.47 -3.18
CA ILE A 85 5.76 -7.93 -2.43
C ILE A 85 6.88 -7.45 -3.38
N PRO A 86 7.37 -8.25 -4.35
CA PRO A 86 8.29 -7.75 -5.35
C PRO A 86 7.75 -6.56 -6.16
N ALA A 87 6.48 -6.59 -6.55
CA ALA A 87 5.86 -5.48 -7.28
C ALA A 87 5.87 -4.19 -6.46
N MET A 88 5.61 -4.27 -5.17
CA MET A 88 5.68 -3.14 -4.25
C MET A 88 7.09 -2.54 -4.20
N LEU A 89 8.11 -3.38 -4.10
CA LEU A 89 9.50 -2.92 -4.05
C LEU A 89 9.93 -2.23 -5.36
N GLU A 90 9.48 -2.75 -6.50
CA GLU A 90 9.71 -2.10 -7.79
C GLU A 90 9.08 -0.71 -7.86
N VAL A 91 7.83 -0.57 -7.42
CA VAL A 91 7.14 0.72 -7.43
C VAL A 91 7.81 1.72 -6.48
N VAL A 92 8.24 1.29 -5.31
CA VAL A 92 9.00 2.14 -4.37
C VAL A 92 10.24 2.71 -5.04
N ALA A 93 11.00 1.87 -5.76
CA ALA A 93 12.20 2.28 -6.49
C ALA A 93 11.86 3.22 -7.65
N GLU A 94 10.85 2.90 -8.45
CA GLU A 94 10.42 3.72 -9.59
C GLU A 94 9.93 5.11 -9.17
N GLN A 95 9.23 5.20 -8.06
CA GLN A 95 8.70 6.48 -7.55
C GLN A 95 9.76 7.30 -6.82
N ASP A 96 10.93 6.76 -6.59
CA ASP A 96 12.03 7.42 -5.86
C ASP A 96 11.55 8.04 -4.53
N ALA A 97 10.81 7.25 -3.77
CA ALA A 97 10.21 7.71 -2.52
C ALA A 97 11.29 7.95 -1.46
N GLY A 98 11.34 9.15 -0.88
CA GLY A 98 12.25 9.48 0.20
C GLY A 98 11.86 8.86 1.54
N LEU A 99 10.56 8.65 1.75
CA LEU A 99 9.99 7.96 2.90
C LEU A 99 9.00 6.89 2.42
N PHE A 100 9.19 5.68 2.89
CA PHE A 100 8.29 4.57 2.62
C PHE A 100 7.61 4.10 3.91
N VAL A 101 6.29 4.19 3.94
CA VAL A 101 5.46 3.75 5.07
C VAL A 101 4.72 2.48 4.66
N PHE A 102 5.07 1.36 5.27
CA PHE A 102 4.37 0.09 5.08
C PHE A 102 3.35 -0.08 6.21
N GLY A 103 2.09 0.13 5.88
CA GLY A 103 1.04 0.30 6.86
C GLY A 103 -0.22 -0.54 6.66
N PRO A 104 -0.11 -1.88 6.45
CA PRO A 104 -1.29 -2.73 6.45
C PRO A 104 -1.83 -2.89 7.88
N ASP A 105 -3.15 -2.97 8.01
CA ASP A 105 -3.79 -3.32 9.27
C ASP A 105 -3.34 -4.72 9.70
N ARG A 106 -2.61 -4.79 10.81
CA ARG A 106 -2.01 -6.01 11.35
C ARG A 106 -3.05 -7.07 11.72
N SER A 107 -4.26 -6.66 12.05
CA SER A 107 -5.35 -7.59 12.39
C SER A 107 -5.95 -8.27 11.14
N ARG A 108 -5.71 -7.72 9.97
CA ARG A 108 -6.30 -8.17 8.71
C ARG A 108 -5.30 -8.87 7.79
N ILE A 109 -4.01 -8.75 8.05
CA ILE A 109 -2.96 -9.38 7.25
C ILE A 109 -2.42 -10.63 7.94
N MET A 110 -2.16 -11.69 7.17
CA MET A 110 -1.52 -12.89 7.70
C MET A 110 -0.12 -12.56 8.25
N ARG A 111 0.15 -13.05 9.47
CA ARG A 111 1.40 -12.79 10.18
C ARG A 111 2.65 -13.15 9.37
N LEU A 112 2.62 -14.29 8.68
CA LEU A 112 3.74 -14.73 7.86
C LEU A 112 3.96 -13.82 6.65
N ARG A 113 2.88 -13.40 5.99
CA ARG A 113 2.92 -12.47 4.87
C ARG A 113 3.49 -11.11 5.29
N TYR A 114 3.05 -10.60 6.43
CA TYR A 114 3.58 -9.38 7.01
C TYR A 114 5.08 -9.46 7.27
N ARG A 115 5.52 -10.54 7.92
CA ARG A 115 6.95 -10.75 8.20
C ARG A 115 7.80 -10.84 6.94
N ARG A 116 7.31 -11.52 5.91
CA ARG A 116 8.00 -11.61 4.62
C ARG A 116 8.13 -10.24 3.96
N ALA A 117 7.05 -9.45 3.98
CA ALA A 117 7.07 -8.11 3.43
C ALA A 117 8.05 -7.22 4.17
N VAL A 118 8.01 -7.17 5.49
CA VAL A 118 8.93 -6.37 6.32
C VAL A 118 10.39 -6.76 6.08
N ARG A 119 10.68 -8.06 6.02
CA ARG A 119 12.03 -8.54 5.72
C ARG A 119 12.51 -8.06 4.34
N ALA A 120 11.67 -8.21 3.32
CA ALA A 120 12.00 -7.78 1.96
C ALA A 120 12.21 -6.26 1.88
N ILE A 121 11.36 -5.48 2.52
CA ILE A 121 11.48 -4.02 2.60
C ILE A 121 12.80 -3.62 3.23
N ARG A 122 13.12 -4.16 4.40
CA ARG A 122 14.34 -3.82 5.14
C ARG A 122 15.62 -4.21 4.40
N SER A 123 15.58 -5.24 3.57
CA SER A 123 16.76 -5.68 2.81
C SER A 123 16.93 -4.98 1.46
N THR A 124 15.88 -4.35 0.93
CA THR A 124 15.88 -3.85 -0.46
C THR A 124 15.69 -2.33 -0.54
N VAL A 125 14.85 -1.75 0.32
CA VAL A 125 14.51 -0.33 0.25
C VAL A 125 15.63 0.51 0.87
N THR A 126 16.14 1.46 0.10
CA THR A 126 17.22 2.38 0.54
C THR A 126 16.69 3.67 1.16
N ALA A 127 15.41 3.98 0.98
CA ALA A 127 14.75 5.12 1.60
C ALA A 127 14.56 4.92 3.11
N LEU A 128 14.15 5.98 3.80
CA LEU A 128 13.67 5.86 5.18
C LEU A 128 12.41 4.99 5.19
N VAL A 129 12.41 3.98 6.05
CA VAL A 129 11.30 3.02 6.16
C VAL A 129 10.65 3.15 7.52
N TRP A 130 9.33 3.28 7.51
CA TRP A 130 8.48 3.16 8.70
C TRP A 130 7.57 1.94 8.56
N VAL A 131 7.55 1.10 9.58
CA VAL A 131 6.63 -0.05 9.67
C VAL A 131 6.01 -0.05 11.06
N ALA A 132 4.73 -0.41 11.15
CA ALA A 132 4.04 -0.55 12.43
C ALA A 132 4.62 -1.74 13.21
N ASP A 133 4.86 -1.53 14.46
CA ASP A 133 5.34 -2.59 15.37
C ASP A 133 4.22 -3.56 15.81
#